data_f11772dda3af7d5b492470b3a85b065f
#
_entry.id   f11772dda3af7d5b492470b3a85b065f
#
_cell.length_a   1.000
_cell.length_b   1.000
_cell.length_c   1.000
_cell.angle_alpha   90.00
_cell.angle_beta   90.00
_cell.angle_gamma   90.00
#
_symmetry.space_group_name_H-M   'P 1'
#
loop_
_entity.id
_entity.type
_entity.pdbx_description
1 polymer ?
#
loop_
_entity_poly.entity_id
_entity_poly.type
_entity_poly.pdbx_seq_one_letter_code
_entity_poly.pdbx_strand_id
1 'polypeptide(L)'
;MDIMPGKQINVISREIIVPDKELRNWYHHSNPIRYAEWFEEQAKTHIISEIQQMRKVQCSAEPIEEREIVTRLEPLRRAVQLIKRYRDIYCDEHETVPVRSIIICTLMGHITSTYSDTLQIIQDFCSYVNQCILESGQTPFVVKNPVVDETLSEKWEEDIQNYRDFVSMIDSLKQDVAKLRTLTINSDMNALMKKMFGETVTNEAIMEYAKKMNENRSEGVLSVDSAGRLNTKGVGASVRKNTFYGE
;
A
#
# COMPACT_ATOMS: atom_id res chain seq x y z
N MET A 1 -6.39 -12.25 -15.80
CA MET A 1 -6.55 -10.86 -16.29
C MET A 1 -8.00 -10.71 -16.70
N ASP A 2 -8.81 -10.03 -15.90
CA ASP A 2 -10.22 -9.86 -16.23
C ASP A 2 -10.36 -8.72 -17.23
N ILE A 3 -10.87 -9.01 -18.41
CA ILE A 3 -11.16 -8.01 -19.44
C ILE A 3 -12.61 -7.60 -19.26
N MET A 4 -12.83 -6.38 -18.78
CA MET A 4 -14.16 -5.81 -18.66
C MET A 4 -14.46 -4.99 -19.93
N PRO A 5 -15.48 -5.38 -20.74
CA PRO A 5 -15.85 -4.59 -21.89
C PRO A 5 -16.40 -3.23 -21.45
N GLY A 6 -16.02 -2.17 -22.13
CA GLY A 6 -16.53 -0.82 -21.89
C GLY A 6 -16.86 -0.12 -23.20
N LYS A 7 -17.96 0.62 -23.24
CA LYS A 7 -18.32 1.48 -24.36
C LYS A 7 -18.01 2.92 -24.01
N GLN A 8 -17.14 3.57 -24.77
CA GLN A 8 -16.85 4.98 -24.60
C GLN A 8 -18.06 5.83 -24.98
N ILE A 9 -18.46 6.71 -24.07
CA ILE A 9 -19.57 7.65 -24.29
C ILE A 9 -19.10 9.06 -24.55
N ASN A 10 -17.92 9.43 -24.07
CA ASN A 10 -17.39 10.76 -24.27
C ASN A 10 -15.87 10.68 -24.48
N VAL A 11 -15.40 11.15 -25.65
CA VAL A 11 -13.99 11.13 -26.03
C VAL A 11 -13.18 12.14 -25.21
N ILE A 12 -13.78 13.29 -24.88
CA ILE A 12 -13.09 14.38 -24.16
C ILE A 12 -12.94 14.03 -22.67
N SER A 13 -14.01 13.58 -22.01
CA SER A 13 -13.96 13.18 -20.61
C SER A 13 -13.37 11.78 -20.39
N ARG A 14 -13.13 11.02 -21.46
CA ARG A 14 -12.66 9.60 -21.40
C ARG A 14 -13.56 8.69 -20.59
N GLU A 15 -14.82 9.06 -20.49
CA GLU A 15 -15.84 8.33 -19.75
C GLU A 15 -16.33 7.13 -20.55
N ILE A 16 -16.48 6.00 -19.84
CA ILE A 16 -17.00 4.76 -20.40
C ILE A 16 -18.23 4.31 -19.61
N ILE A 17 -19.10 3.56 -20.27
CA ILE A 17 -20.13 2.77 -19.60
C ILE A 17 -19.74 1.30 -19.66
N VAL A 18 -19.97 0.61 -18.56
CA VAL A 18 -19.71 -0.83 -18.43
C VAL A 18 -21.03 -1.57 -18.27
N PRO A 19 -21.12 -2.82 -18.78
CA PRO A 19 -22.35 -3.59 -18.68
C PRO A 19 -22.59 -4.00 -17.23
N ASP A 20 -23.85 -3.91 -16.83
CA ASP A 20 -24.33 -4.57 -15.63
C ASP A 20 -24.68 -6.02 -15.96
N LYS A 21 -24.10 -6.95 -15.23
CA LYS A 21 -24.27 -8.40 -15.46
C LYS A 21 -25.69 -8.86 -15.14
N GLU A 22 -26.32 -8.28 -14.13
CA GLU A 22 -27.65 -8.65 -13.66
C GLU A 22 -28.75 -8.02 -14.51
N LEU A 23 -28.61 -6.75 -14.80
CA LEU A 23 -29.59 -5.97 -15.56
C LEU A 23 -29.48 -6.14 -17.07
N ARG A 24 -28.41 -6.77 -17.56
CA ARG A 24 -28.10 -6.92 -19.01
C ARG A 24 -28.10 -5.63 -19.79
N ASN A 25 -27.74 -4.54 -19.14
CA ASN A 25 -27.73 -3.19 -19.67
C ASN A 25 -26.39 -2.48 -19.42
N TRP A 26 -26.17 -1.33 -20.09
CA TRP A 26 -24.99 -0.50 -19.92
C TRP A 26 -25.31 0.65 -18.97
N TYR A 27 -25.06 0.47 -17.67
CA TYR A 27 -25.53 1.44 -16.70
C TYR A 27 -24.46 2.08 -15.83
N HIS A 28 -23.32 1.43 -15.64
CA HIS A 28 -22.32 1.98 -14.76
C HIS A 28 -21.36 2.91 -15.50
N HIS A 29 -21.42 4.18 -15.17
CA HIS A 29 -20.44 5.15 -15.57
C HIS A 29 -19.12 4.86 -14.88
N SER A 30 -18.03 4.82 -15.66
CA SER A 30 -16.69 4.60 -15.14
C SER A 30 -15.67 5.47 -15.87
N ASN A 31 -14.66 5.91 -15.15
CA ASN A 31 -13.56 6.66 -15.73
C ASN A 31 -12.23 6.23 -15.11
N PRO A 32 -11.69 5.07 -15.51
CA PRO A 32 -10.48 4.50 -14.90
C PRO A 32 -9.25 5.41 -15.03
N ILE A 33 -9.15 6.15 -16.14
CA ILE A 33 -8.03 7.05 -16.39
C ILE A 33 -8.07 8.23 -15.43
N ARG A 34 -9.21 8.90 -15.34
CA ARG A 34 -9.38 10.02 -14.41
C ARG A 34 -9.27 9.59 -12.95
N TYR A 35 -9.71 8.37 -12.64
CA TYR A 35 -9.52 7.79 -11.30
C TYR A 35 -8.04 7.59 -10.96
N ALA A 36 -7.25 7.08 -11.90
CA ALA A 36 -5.81 6.93 -11.71
C ALA A 36 -5.11 8.30 -11.57
N GLU A 37 -5.49 9.28 -12.40
CA GLU A 37 -5.00 10.67 -12.32
C GLU A 37 -5.35 11.27 -10.93
N TRP A 38 -6.59 11.13 -10.48
CA TRP A 38 -7.01 11.58 -9.14
C TRP A 38 -6.16 10.96 -8.02
N PHE A 39 -5.97 9.65 -8.04
CA PHE A 39 -5.19 8.95 -7.01
C PHE A 39 -3.75 9.46 -6.95
N GLU A 40 -3.12 9.65 -8.12
CA GLU A 40 -1.76 10.17 -8.18
C GLU A 40 -1.69 11.66 -7.76
N GLU A 41 -2.66 12.47 -8.13
CA GLU A 41 -2.73 13.89 -7.75
C GLU A 41 -2.87 14.07 -6.23
N GLN A 42 -3.72 13.26 -5.57
CA GLN A 42 -3.84 13.28 -4.11
C GLN A 42 -2.49 13.00 -3.45
N ALA A 43 -1.82 11.93 -3.86
CA ALA A 43 -0.51 11.56 -3.32
C ALA A 43 0.56 12.62 -3.62
N LYS A 44 0.63 13.14 -4.85
CA LYS A 44 1.58 14.19 -5.24
C LYS A 44 1.40 15.47 -4.43
N THR A 45 0.17 15.88 -4.19
CA THR A 45 -0.14 17.08 -3.40
C THR A 45 0.41 16.97 -1.98
N HIS A 46 0.23 15.83 -1.32
CA HIS A 46 0.77 15.58 0.02
C HIS A 46 2.29 15.51 0.02
N ILE A 47 2.90 14.80 -0.92
CA ILE A 47 4.36 14.71 -1.07
C ILE A 47 4.99 16.08 -1.26
N ILE A 48 4.44 16.90 -2.15
CA ILE A 48 4.95 18.26 -2.43
C ILE A 48 4.86 19.14 -1.18
N SER A 49 3.73 19.08 -0.46
CA SER A 49 3.55 19.83 0.79
C SER A 49 4.59 19.43 1.85
N GLU A 50 4.84 18.15 2.01
CA GLU A 50 5.83 17.61 2.96
C GLU A 50 7.27 18.08 2.59
N ILE A 51 7.66 17.94 1.32
CA ILE A 51 8.97 18.38 0.85
C ILE A 51 9.15 19.87 1.07
N GLN A 52 8.14 20.69 0.77
CA GLN A 52 8.18 22.13 0.98
C GLN A 52 8.34 22.48 2.47
N GLN A 53 7.66 21.78 3.37
CA GLN A 53 7.81 21.98 4.82
C GLN A 53 9.24 21.64 5.28
N MET A 54 9.78 20.50 4.85
CA MET A 54 11.15 20.10 5.15
C MET A 54 12.19 21.12 4.65
N ARG A 55 12.02 21.61 3.42
CA ARG A 55 12.92 22.61 2.81
C ARG A 55 12.83 23.94 3.52
N LYS A 56 11.65 24.37 3.97
CA LYS A 56 11.51 25.57 4.81
C LYS A 56 12.31 25.47 6.10
N VAL A 57 12.27 24.33 6.76
CA VAL A 57 13.05 24.06 8.00
C VAL A 57 14.56 24.08 7.70
N GLN A 58 14.98 23.58 6.54
CA GLN A 58 16.38 23.53 6.13
C GLN A 58 16.88 24.80 5.44
N CYS A 59 16.02 25.83 5.30
CA CYS A 59 16.33 27.06 4.55
C CYS A 59 16.79 26.80 3.10
N SER A 60 16.31 25.72 2.47
CA SER A 60 16.65 25.37 1.08
C SER A 60 15.61 25.92 0.11
N ALA A 61 16.10 26.58 -0.96
CA ALA A 61 15.28 27.16 -2.03
C ALA A 61 15.31 26.36 -3.33
N GLU A 62 15.84 25.14 -3.31
CA GLU A 62 15.95 24.31 -4.52
C GLU A 62 14.58 23.86 -5.03
N PRO A 63 14.36 23.80 -6.35
CA PRO A 63 13.13 23.27 -6.93
C PRO A 63 12.94 21.80 -6.59
N ILE A 64 11.67 21.37 -6.44
CA ILE A 64 11.34 19.96 -6.25
C ILE A 64 11.45 19.25 -7.59
N GLU A 65 12.32 18.24 -7.67
CA GLU A 65 12.48 17.44 -8.88
C GLU A 65 11.37 16.39 -9.02
N GLU A 66 10.91 16.14 -10.24
CA GLU A 66 9.90 15.10 -10.52
C GLU A 66 10.35 13.70 -10.05
N ARG A 67 11.65 13.41 -10.17
CA ARG A 67 12.25 12.16 -9.68
C ARG A 67 12.06 11.98 -8.18
N GLU A 68 12.12 13.04 -7.38
CA GLU A 68 11.89 12.97 -5.93
C GLU A 68 10.44 12.59 -5.62
N ILE A 69 9.49 13.18 -6.36
CA ILE A 69 8.06 12.86 -6.23
C ILE A 69 7.81 11.39 -6.61
N VAL A 70 8.33 10.94 -7.75
CA VAL A 70 8.17 9.54 -8.22
C VAL A 70 8.75 8.56 -7.21
N THR A 71 9.92 8.84 -6.65
CA THR A 71 10.55 7.98 -5.64
C THR A 71 9.67 7.83 -4.39
N ARG A 72 8.96 8.88 -3.99
CA ARG A 72 8.04 8.85 -2.83
C ARG A 72 6.69 8.20 -3.14
N LEU A 73 6.27 8.11 -4.41
CA LEU A 73 5.08 7.38 -4.81
C LEU A 73 5.23 5.85 -4.73
N GLU A 74 6.45 5.33 -4.87
CA GLU A 74 6.70 3.90 -4.84
C GLU A 74 6.27 3.20 -3.53
N PRO A 75 6.59 3.72 -2.32
CA PRO A 75 6.10 3.15 -1.07
C PRO A 75 4.57 3.10 -0.99
N LEU A 76 3.86 4.13 -1.50
CA LEU A 76 2.40 4.16 -1.55
C LEU A 76 1.84 3.04 -2.45
N ARG A 77 2.39 2.89 -3.64
CA ARG A 77 1.98 1.82 -4.57
C ARG A 77 2.19 0.43 -3.96
N ARG A 78 3.32 0.23 -3.28
CA ARG A 78 3.60 -1.02 -2.54
C ARG A 78 2.61 -1.23 -1.40
N ALA A 79 2.29 -0.21 -0.62
CA ALA A 79 1.31 -0.30 0.45
C ALA A 79 -0.06 -0.77 -0.08
N VAL A 80 -0.53 -0.19 -1.19
CA VAL A 80 -1.77 -0.61 -1.85
C VAL A 80 -1.72 -2.09 -2.26
N GLN A 81 -0.61 -2.53 -2.86
CA GLN A 81 -0.44 -3.93 -3.27
C GLN A 81 -0.43 -4.89 -2.06
N LEU A 82 0.28 -4.52 -1.00
CA LEU A 82 0.36 -5.34 0.23
C LEU A 82 -0.99 -5.42 0.95
N ILE A 83 -1.75 -4.33 1.03
CA ILE A 83 -3.10 -4.35 1.63
C ILE A 83 -4.04 -5.24 0.81
N LYS A 84 -4.00 -5.15 -0.52
CA LYS A 84 -4.80 -6.03 -1.40
C LYS A 84 -4.40 -7.49 -1.23
N ARG A 85 -3.11 -7.79 -1.13
CA ARG A 85 -2.64 -9.14 -0.92
C ARG A 85 -3.05 -9.68 0.45
N TYR A 86 -2.92 -8.86 1.49
CA TYR A 86 -3.39 -9.20 2.84
C TYR A 86 -4.89 -9.50 2.84
N ARG A 87 -5.70 -8.65 2.19
CA ARG A 87 -7.15 -8.87 2.04
C ARG A 87 -7.44 -10.23 1.42
N ASP A 88 -6.79 -10.56 0.31
CA ASP A 88 -7.06 -11.80 -0.41
C ASP A 88 -6.77 -13.01 0.48
N ILE A 89 -5.63 -13.02 1.18
CA ILE A 89 -5.27 -14.10 2.11
C ILE A 89 -6.23 -14.16 3.30
N TYR A 90 -6.53 -13.01 3.91
CA TYR A 90 -7.45 -12.93 5.04
C TYR A 90 -8.83 -13.47 4.67
N CYS A 91 -9.36 -13.07 3.52
CA CYS A 91 -10.67 -13.53 3.06
C CYS A 91 -10.68 -15.02 2.73
N ASP A 92 -9.63 -15.55 2.13
CA ASP A 92 -9.49 -16.99 1.88
C ASP A 92 -9.45 -17.79 3.20
N GLU A 93 -8.70 -17.31 4.21
CA GLU A 93 -8.60 -17.97 5.52
C GLU A 93 -9.90 -17.92 6.33
N HIS A 94 -10.71 -16.86 6.18
CA HIS A 94 -11.93 -16.64 6.96
C HIS A 94 -13.21 -16.93 6.16
N GLU A 95 -13.09 -17.41 4.92
CA GLU A 95 -14.20 -17.70 4.01
C GLU A 95 -15.15 -16.50 3.83
N THR A 96 -14.58 -15.27 3.78
CA THR A 96 -15.33 -14.03 3.65
C THR A 96 -15.23 -13.43 2.25
N VAL A 97 -16.17 -12.55 1.91
CA VAL A 97 -16.17 -11.87 0.62
C VAL A 97 -15.16 -10.72 0.62
N PRO A 98 -14.18 -10.71 -0.30
CA PRO A 98 -13.19 -9.65 -0.34
C PRO A 98 -13.82 -8.29 -0.74
N VAL A 99 -13.51 -7.26 0.02
CA VAL A 99 -13.86 -5.88 -0.34
C VAL A 99 -13.28 -5.50 -1.70
N ARG A 100 -14.05 -4.76 -2.50
CA ARG A 100 -13.59 -4.32 -3.84
C ARG A 100 -12.29 -3.53 -3.74
N SER A 101 -11.33 -3.81 -4.63
CA SER A 101 -10.03 -3.13 -4.67
C SER A 101 -10.13 -1.61 -4.80
N ILE A 102 -11.17 -1.11 -5.48
CA ILE A 102 -11.39 0.31 -5.65
C ILE A 102 -11.70 1.01 -4.31
N ILE A 103 -12.37 0.34 -3.37
CA ILE A 103 -12.62 0.87 -2.02
C ILE A 103 -11.28 1.08 -1.30
N ILE A 104 -10.40 0.09 -1.30
CA ILE A 104 -9.06 0.21 -0.70
C ILE A 104 -8.29 1.36 -1.34
N CYS A 105 -8.29 1.45 -2.68
CA CYS A 105 -7.60 2.53 -3.38
C CYS A 105 -8.19 3.91 -3.06
N THR A 106 -9.53 4.04 -2.99
CA THR A 106 -10.18 5.31 -2.66
C THR A 106 -9.83 5.76 -1.25
N LEU A 107 -9.95 4.87 -0.27
CA LEU A 107 -9.56 5.16 1.12
C LEU A 107 -8.08 5.51 1.23
N MET A 108 -7.22 4.82 0.49
CA MET A 108 -5.79 5.10 0.44
C MET A 108 -5.48 6.48 -0.17
N GLY A 109 -6.27 6.95 -1.13
CA GLY A 109 -6.13 8.28 -1.72
C GLY A 109 -6.47 9.42 -0.75
N HIS A 110 -7.19 9.14 0.33
CA HIS A 110 -7.54 10.13 1.35
C HIS A 110 -6.61 10.19 2.56
N ILE A 111 -5.66 9.25 2.68
CA ILE A 111 -4.74 9.27 3.81
C ILE A 111 -3.67 10.36 3.66
N THR A 112 -3.22 10.88 4.79
CA THR A 112 -2.03 11.73 4.88
C THR A 112 -0.92 10.91 5.52
N SER A 113 0.22 10.76 4.83
CA SER A 113 1.38 10.01 5.30
C SER A 113 2.67 10.65 4.79
N THR A 114 3.79 10.32 5.42
CA THR A 114 5.12 10.77 4.99
C THR A 114 5.57 10.12 3.67
N TYR A 115 4.88 9.08 3.21
CA TYR A 115 5.18 8.30 2.00
C TYR A 115 6.64 7.81 1.88
N SER A 116 7.36 7.77 3.00
CA SER A 116 8.76 7.32 3.05
C SER A 116 8.92 5.86 3.49
N ASP A 117 7.94 5.32 4.20
CA ASP A 117 7.93 3.98 4.77
C ASP A 117 6.61 3.28 4.46
N THR A 118 6.68 2.18 3.73
CA THR A 118 5.51 1.39 3.33
C THR A 118 4.67 0.89 4.52
N LEU A 119 5.31 0.48 5.61
CA LEU A 119 4.59 0.03 6.81
C LEU A 119 3.91 1.19 7.53
N GLN A 120 4.52 2.39 7.52
CA GLN A 120 3.88 3.59 8.07
C GLN A 120 2.63 3.94 7.28
N ILE A 121 2.69 3.89 5.95
CA ILE A 121 1.54 4.14 5.10
C ILE A 121 0.38 3.17 5.42
N ILE A 122 0.68 1.88 5.64
CA ILE A 122 -0.34 0.90 6.01
C ILE A 122 -0.93 1.20 7.40
N GLN A 123 -0.13 1.65 8.36
CA GLN A 123 -0.62 2.06 9.68
C GLN A 123 -1.52 3.31 9.59
N ASP A 124 -1.12 4.30 8.79
CA ASP A 124 -1.90 5.52 8.57
C ASP A 124 -3.22 5.20 7.88
N PHE A 125 -3.21 4.26 6.92
CA PHE A 125 -4.43 3.72 6.31
C PHE A 125 -5.35 3.08 7.34
N CYS A 126 -4.86 2.17 8.18
CA CYS A 126 -5.66 1.56 9.23
C CYS A 126 -6.22 2.61 10.21
N SER A 127 -5.43 3.62 10.54
CA SER A 127 -5.84 4.71 11.43
C SER A 127 -6.96 5.55 10.81
N TYR A 128 -6.83 5.89 9.52
CA TYR A 128 -7.85 6.63 8.78
C TYR A 128 -9.16 5.84 8.68
N VAL A 129 -9.09 4.54 8.33
CA VAL A 129 -10.29 3.69 8.25
C VAL A 129 -10.97 3.58 9.62
N ASN A 130 -10.20 3.40 10.69
CA ASN A 130 -10.75 3.38 12.05
C ASN A 130 -11.42 4.71 12.42
N GLN A 131 -10.89 5.85 11.98
CA GLN A 131 -11.55 7.13 12.17
C GLN A 131 -12.90 7.18 11.43
N CYS A 132 -12.96 6.75 10.17
CA CYS A 132 -14.21 6.66 9.41
C CYS A 132 -15.25 5.78 10.11
N ILE A 133 -14.83 4.64 10.68
CA ILE A 133 -15.70 3.73 11.45
C ILE A 133 -16.24 4.43 12.70
N LEU A 134 -15.40 5.13 13.44
CA LEU A 134 -15.81 5.86 14.66
C LEU A 134 -16.78 7.00 14.35
N GLU A 135 -16.52 7.75 13.29
CA GLU A 135 -17.36 8.87 12.86
C GLU A 135 -18.74 8.42 12.33
N SER A 136 -18.81 7.25 11.70
CA SER A 136 -20.09 6.69 11.22
C SER A 136 -20.96 6.05 12.31
N GLY A 137 -20.38 5.79 13.49
CA GLY A 137 -21.09 5.19 14.61
C GLY A 137 -21.45 3.71 14.38
N GLN A 138 -22.76 3.40 14.38
CA GLN A 138 -23.22 2.00 14.23
C GLN A 138 -23.55 1.58 12.79
N THR A 139 -23.48 2.52 11.86
CA THR A 139 -23.79 2.28 10.43
C THR A 139 -22.49 2.16 9.60
N PRO A 140 -22.50 1.43 8.49
CA PRO A 140 -21.38 1.45 7.56
C PRO A 140 -21.10 2.87 7.05
N PHE A 141 -19.84 3.29 7.01
CA PHE A 141 -19.50 4.56 6.38
C PHE A 141 -19.57 4.45 4.85
N VAL A 142 -19.88 5.55 4.19
CA VAL A 142 -20.06 5.59 2.75
C VAL A 142 -18.76 5.93 2.06
N VAL A 143 -18.35 5.11 1.09
CA VAL A 143 -17.21 5.36 0.20
C VAL A 143 -17.74 5.72 -1.17
N LYS A 144 -17.53 6.96 -1.59
CA LYS A 144 -17.94 7.46 -2.92
C LYS A 144 -16.76 7.42 -3.89
N ASN A 145 -17.07 7.18 -5.15
CA ASN A 145 -16.10 7.33 -6.21
C ASN A 145 -15.76 8.82 -6.39
N PRO A 146 -14.46 9.21 -6.37
CA PRO A 146 -14.08 10.62 -6.41
C PRO A 146 -14.26 11.28 -7.78
N VAL A 147 -14.52 10.52 -8.83
CA VAL A 147 -14.53 11.03 -10.21
C VAL A 147 -15.85 10.83 -10.97
N VAL A 148 -16.69 9.93 -10.50
CA VAL A 148 -18.03 9.69 -11.01
C VAL A 148 -19.01 9.58 -9.85
N ASP A 149 -20.28 9.89 -10.09
CA ASP A 149 -21.31 9.78 -9.05
C ASP A 149 -21.73 8.32 -8.85
N GLU A 150 -20.97 7.63 -8.03
CA GLU A 150 -21.14 6.21 -7.71
C GLU A 150 -20.80 5.98 -6.24
N THR A 151 -21.64 5.22 -5.54
CA THR A 151 -21.32 4.70 -4.20
C THR A 151 -20.59 3.37 -4.34
N LEU A 152 -19.33 3.32 -3.89
CA LEU A 152 -18.51 2.12 -3.99
C LEU A 152 -18.84 1.08 -2.90
N SER A 153 -19.39 1.53 -1.79
CA SER A 153 -19.69 0.72 -0.60
C SER A 153 -21.15 0.25 -0.50
N GLU A 154 -21.90 0.29 -1.59
CA GLU A 154 -23.32 -0.10 -1.61
C GLU A 154 -23.58 -1.51 -1.06
N LYS A 155 -22.69 -2.46 -1.35
CA LYS A 155 -22.78 -3.84 -0.85
C LYS A 155 -22.72 -3.96 0.68
N TRP A 156 -22.23 -2.95 1.38
CA TRP A 156 -22.22 -2.92 2.84
C TRP A 156 -23.60 -2.59 3.42
N GLU A 157 -24.43 -1.85 2.65
CA GLU A 157 -25.83 -1.58 3.02
C GLU A 157 -26.72 -2.78 2.71
N GLU A 158 -26.44 -3.48 1.60
CA GLU A 158 -27.18 -4.69 1.20
C GLU A 158 -26.91 -5.86 2.15
N ASP A 159 -25.64 -6.05 2.58
CA ASP A 159 -25.22 -7.07 3.51
C ASP A 159 -24.22 -6.50 4.52
N ILE A 160 -24.71 -6.24 5.73
CA ILE A 160 -23.92 -5.71 6.84
C ILE A 160 -22.76 -6.65 7.25
N GLN A 161 -22.82 -7.93 6.93
CA GLN A 161 -21.75 -8.86 7.24
C GLN A 161 -20.49 -8.52 6.43
N ASN A 162 -20.62 -8.14 5.17
CA ASN A 162 -19.49 -7.68 4.35
C ASN A 162 -18.75 -6.50 4.99
N TYR A 163 -19.48 -5.58 5.62
CA TYR A 163 -18.88 -4.48 6.37
C TYR A 163 -18.15 -4.95 7.62
N ARG A 164 -18.77 -5.84 8.41
CA ARG A 164 -18.16 -6.38 9.63
C ARG A 164 -16.88 -7.17 9.32
N ASP A 165 -16.89 -7.93 8.24
CA ASP A 165 -15.72 -8.69 7.78
C ASP A 165 -14.59 -7.74 7.36
N PHE A 166 -14.93 -6.65 6.66
CA PHE A 166 -13.97 -5.59 6.33
C PHE A 166 -13.37 -4.95 7.58
N VAL A 167 -14.19 -4.58 8.57
CA VAL A 167 -13.70 -4.01 9.85
C VAL A 167 -12.78 -5.00 10.57
N SER A 168 -13.16 -6.26 10.66
CA SER A 168 -12.33 -7.30 11.29
C SER A 168 -10.99 -7.50 10.58
N MET A 169 -10.99 -7.45 9.25
CA MET A 169 -9.77 -7.49 8.43
C MET A 169 -8.86 -6.30 8.73
N ILE A 170 -9.39 -5.08 8.83
CA ILE A 170 -8.61 -3.87 9.15
C ILE A 170 -7.99 -3.95 10.55
N ASP A 171 -8.74 -4.43 11.53
CA ASP A 171 -8.23 -4.61 12.89
C ASP A 171 -7.11 -5.67 12.94
N SER A 172 -7.25 -6.77 12.21
CA SER A 172 -6.21 -7.79 12.08
C SER A 172 -4.97 -7.25 11.38
N LEU A 173 -5.12 -6.52 10.28
CA LEU A 173 -4.02 -5.87 9.56
C LEU A 173 -3.25 -4.91 10.47
N LYS A 174 -3.97 -4.06 11.23
CA LYS A 174 -3.38 -3.12 12.17
C LYS A 174 -2.52 -3.82 13.22
N GLN A 175 -3.03 -4.92 13.79
CA GLN A 175 -2.30 -5.71 14.79
C GLN A 175 -1.06 -6.39 14.20
N ASP A 176 -1.20 -7.01 13.03
CA ASP A 176 -0.11 -7.72 12.37
C ASP A 176 1.01 -6.75 11.93
N VAL A 177 0.67 -5.56 11.41
CA VAL A 177 1.67 -4.53 11.07
C VAL A 177 2.36 -3.98 12.33
N ALA A 178 1.63 -3.77 13.43
CA ALA A 178 2.22 -3.35 14.69
C ALA A 178 3.21 -4.40 15.22
N LYS A 179 2.88 -5.68 15.14
CA LYS A 179 3.81 -6.78 15.49
C LYS A 179 5.02 -6.79 14.58
N LEU A 180 4.82 -6.67 13.25
CA LEU A 180 5.92 -6.69 12.29
C LEU A 180 6.97 -5.60 12.56
N ARG A 181 6.56 -4.44 13.06
CA ARG A 181 7.47 -3.34 13.44
C ARG A 181 8.30 -3.62 14.69
N THR A 182 7.85 -4.49 15.56
CA THR A 182 8.57 -4.83 16.80
C THR A 182 9.50 -6.02 16.65
N LEU A 183 9.34 -6.82 15.61
CA LEU A 183 10.15 -8.01 15.38
C LEU A 183 11.50 -7.65 14.73
N THR A 184 12.52 -8.37 15.12
CA THR A 184 13.81 -8.39 14.41
C THR A 184 13.73 -9.42 13.27
N ILE A 185 14.65 -9.33 12.30
CA ILE A 185 14.75 -10.30 11.19
C ILE A 185 15.11 -11.67 11.75
N ASN A 186 14.12 -12.50 11.97
CA ASN A 186 14.23 -13.86 12.52
C ASN A 186 13.09 -14.76 11.99
N SER A 187 12.98 -15.97 12.52
CA SER A 187 11.93 -16.94 12.18
C SER A 187 10.52 -16.39 12.42
N ASP A 188 10.32 -15.60 13.47
CA ASP A 188 9.00 -15.10 13.86
C ASP A 188 8.52 -14.00 12.89
N MET A 189 9.43 -13.13 12.45
CA MET A 189 9.15 -12.15 11.39
C MET A 189 8.80 -12.86 10.09
N ASN A 190 9.56 -13.89 9.70
CA ASN A 190 9.30 -14.66 8.50
C ASN A 190 7.95 -15.38 8.56
N ALA A 191 7.61 -15.97 9.70
CA ALA A 191 6.31 -16.63 9.91
C ALA A 191 5.16 -15.62 9.81
N LEU A 192 5.29 -14.43 10.41
CA LEU A 192 4.29 -13.37 10.32
C LEU A 192 4.15 -12.85 8.88
N MET A 193 5.24 -12.62 8.17
CA MET A 193 5.20 -12.19 6.76
C MET A 193 4.53 -13.25 5.86
N LYS A 194 4.79 -14.54 6.09
CA LYS A 194 4.12 -15.63 5.37
C LYS A 194 2.62 -15.65 5.63
N LYS A 195 2.21 -15.46 6.88
CA LYS A 195 0.80 -15.32 7.24
C LYS A 195 0.15 -14.12 6.54
N MET A 196 0.79 -12.96 6.55
CA MET A 196 0.25 -11.71 6.01
C MET A 196 0.20 -11.68 4.48
N PHE A 197 1.23 -12.18 3.80
CA PHE A 197 1.44 -11.96 2.37
C PHE A 197 1.59 -13.25 1.55
N GLY A 198 1.55 -14.39 2.21
CA GLY A 198 1.70 -15.70 1.60
C GLY A 198 3.16 -16.16 1.49
N GLU A 199 3.32 -17.47 1.38
CA GLU A 199 4.64 -18.10 1.42
C GLU A 199 5.52 -17.75 0.22
N THR A 200 4.97 -17.80 -0.99
CA THR A 200 5.72 -17.54 -2.24
C THR A 200 6.30 -16.14 -2.24
N VAL A 201 5.47 -15.11 -2.04
CA VAL A 201 5.90 -13.70 -2.04
C VAL A 201 6.92 -13.42 -0.94
N THR A 202 6.72 -14.01 0.25
CA THR A 202 7.65 -13.84 1.37
C THR A 202 8.99 -14.49 1.08
N ASN A 203 9.01 -15.73 0.55
CA ASN A 203 10.26 -16.43 0.22
C ASN A 203 11.03 -15.69 -0.89
N GLU A 204 10.36 -15.21 -1.93
CA GLU A 204 10.96 -14.39 -2.99
C GLU A 204 11.60 -13.11 -2.43
N ALA A 205 10.87 -12.39 -1.55
CA ALA A 205 11.40 -11.19 -0.92
C ALA A 205 12.62 -11.45 -0.03
N ILE A 206 12.63 -12.56 0.71
CA ILE A 206 13.78 -12.97 1.54
C ILE A 206 14.98 -13.32 0.65
N MET A 207 14.76 -14.04 -0.44
CA MET A 207 15.84 -14.42 -1.38
C MET A 207 16.43 -13.16 -2.05
N GLU A 208 15.61 -12.24 -2.48
CA GLU A 208 16.07 -10.98 -3.09
C GLU A 208 16.84 -10.12 -2.07
N TYR A 209 16.35 -10.04 -0.83
CA TYR A 209 17.05 -9.36 0.24
C TYR A 209 18.42 -9.99 0.52
N ALA A 210 18.50 -11.32 0.61
CA ALA A 210 19.76 -12.05 0.83
C ALA A 210 20.74 -11.83 -0.32
N LYS A 211 20.27 -11.86 -1.57
CA LYS A 211 21.06 -11.56 -2.76
C LYS A 211 21.65 -10.15 -2.69
N LYS A 212 20.81 -9.14 -2.41
CA LYS A 212 21.26 -7.74 -2.28
C LYS A 212 22.28 -7.55 -1.15
N MET A 213 22.09 -8.24 -0.01
CA MET A 213 23.06 -8.21 1.08
C MET A 213 24.41 -8.83 0.68
N ASN A 214 24.42 -9.91 -0.10
CA ASN A 214 25.65 -10.53 -0.63
C ASN A 214 26.35 -9.62 -1.65
N GLU A 215 25.61 -8.96 -2.53
CA GLU A 215 26.13 -7.97 -3.47
C GLU A 215 26.81 -6.81 -2.70
N ASN A 216 26.11 -6.17 -1.77
CA ASN A 216 26.66 -5.11 -0.93
C ASN A 216 27.92 -5.55 -0.15
N ARG A 217 27.95 -6.82 0.29
CA ARG A 217 29.11 -7.39 0.95
C ARG A 217 30.29 -7.55 -0.01
N SER A 218 30.04 -8.02 -1.23
CA SER A 218 31.09 -8.20 -2.26
C SER A 218 31.68 -6.88 -2.73
N GLU A 219 30.86 -5.83 -2.76
CA GLU A 219 31.26 -4.45 -3.10
C GLU A 219 31.92 -3.70 -1.94
N GLY A 220 31.96 -4.29 -0.74
CA GLY A 220 32.54 -3.67 0.45
C GLY A 220 31.72 -2.50 1.04
N VAL A 221 30.47 -2.36 0.62
CA VAL A 221 29.55 -1.31 1.08
C VAL A 221 28.87 -1.67 2.40
N LEU A 222 28.84 -2.97 2.74
CA LEU A 222 28.18 -3.45 3.95
C LEU A 222 29.03 -3.16 5.19
N SER A 223 28.43 -2.51 6.19
CA SER A 223 29.03 -2.20 7.47
C SER A 223 28.15 -2.63 8.65
N VAL A 224 28.76 -2.80 9.81
CA VAL A 224 28.07 -3.14 11.07
C VAL A 224 28.21 -1.94 12.01
N ASP A 225 27.08 -1.43 12.50
CA ASP A 225 27.08 -0.35 13.48
C ASP A 225 27.47 -0.84 14.90
N SER A 226 27.60 0.08 15.86
CA SER A 226 27.96 -0.23 17.24
C SER A 226 26.92 -1.11 17.99
N ALA A 227 25.72 -1.23 17.44
CA ALA A 227 24.66 -2.11 17.96
C ALA A 227 24.60 -3.47 17.25
N GLY A 228 25.58 -3.78 16.37
CA GLY A 228 25.62 -5.02 15.62
C GLY A 228 24.66 -5.08 14.41
N ARG A 229 24.09 -3.96 13.98
CA ARG A 229 23.14 -3.92 12.86
C ARG A 229 23.89 -3.70 11.55
N LEU A 230 23.50 -4.48 10.54
CA LEU A 230 23.99 -4.31 9.17
C LEU A 230 23.41 -3.03 8.54
N ASN A 231 24.27 -2.24 7.91
CA ASN A 231 23.86 -1.10 7.12
C ASN A 231 24.76 -0.91 5.87
N THR A 232 24.25 -0.17 4.91
CA THR A 232 24.93 0.16 3.65
C THR A 232 25.36 1.62 3.59
N LYS A 233 25.32 2.35 4.73
CA LYS A 233 25.67 3.78 4.80
C LYS A 233 27.15 4.02 5.11
N GLY A 234 27.95 2.99 5.21
CA GLY A 234 29.38 3.10 5.55
C GLY A 234 29.66 3.53 6.99
N VAL A 235 28.64 3.54 7.85
CA VAL A 235 28.77 3.90 9.27
C VAL A 235 29.04 2.64 10.08
N GLY A 236 30.23 2.50 10.65
CA GLY A 236 30.64 1.35 11.46
C GLY A 236 31.79 0.54 10.85
N ALA A 237 32.00 -0.69 11.35
CA ALA A 237 33.03 -1.57 10.86
C ALA A 237 32.62 -2.24 9.54
N SER A 238 33.47 -2.17 8.51
CA SER A 238 33.23 -2.86 7.24
C SER A 238 33.17 -4.38 7.42
N VAL A 239 32.16 -5.02 6.82
CA VAL A 239 32.04 -6.48 6.80
C VAL A 239 32.99 -7.05 5.76
N ARG A 240 34.05 -7.70 6.21
CA ARG A 240 35.06 -8.31 5.32
C ARG A 240 34.47 -9.52 4.59
N LYS A 241 35.00 -9.77 3.36
CA LYS A 241 34.78 -11.04 2.66
C LYS A 241 35.21 -12.21 3.56
N ASN A 242 34.41 -13.27 3.54
CA ASN A 242 34.81 -14.50 4.19
C ASN A 242 35.90 -15.17 3.35
N THR A 243 37.16 -15.15 3.83
CA THR A 243 38.33 -15.74 3.15
C THR A 243 38.63 -17.18 3.60
N PHE A 244 37.64 -17.85 4.23
CA PHE A 244 37.83 -19.20 4.78
C PHE A 244 37.95 -20.33 3.72
N TYR A 245 37.57 -20.04 2.47
CA TYR A 245 37.82 -20.95 1.34
C TYR A 245 38.72 -20.20 0.35
N GLY A 246 39.99 -20.53 0.44
CA GLY A 246 41.07 -19.87 -0.30
C GLY A 246 40.78 -19.50 -1.74
N GLU A 247 41.16 -18.36 -2.07
CA GLU A 247 41.26 -17.34 -3.11
C GLU A 247 40.31 -16.19 -2.94
#